data_36febe6f473f0d26600d6cdcfa3fc12a
#
_entry.id   36febe6f473f0d26600d6cdcfa3fc12a
#
_cell.length_a   1.000
_cell.length_b   1.000
_cell.length_c   1.000
_cell.angle_alpha   90.00
_cell.angle_beta   90.00
_cell.angle_gamma   90.00
#
_symmetry.space_group_name_H-M   'P 1'
#
loop_
_entity.id
_entity.type
_entity.pdbx_description
1 polymer ?
#
loop_
_entity_poly.entity_id
_entity_poly.type
_entity_poly.pdbx_seq_one_letter_code
_entity_poly.pdbx_strand_id
1 'polypeptide(L)'
;MWLLNLKNLNLNMIRRSFLSNLMLSSMGFLDLSKVKASQINPSSLPQTKLTGIPFSICTWNCPEAITTSGDLMMSGTNSLDAVIKGVAVEEANVDNTTVGIGATPDREGHVTLDACVMNSEGNCGAVMAVENIVHVADLARKVMLETPHVILNGIGAEQFAYEKGFLKTNLLTKEVEAKWKEWLKTSNYQPKINIENHDTIGMLCIDKNGDLSGACTTSGLGYKMRGRVGDSPIIGSGLFVDNEVGAATATGMGEEVIKTVGSFLIVELMRSGMSPQAACEEAIQRVVSKQKGKPPFQVGFIAVNTVGAVGSYSIHSGFSYTYYEN
;
A
#
# COMPACT_ATOMS: atom_id res chain seq x y z
N MET A 1 -37.30 2.33 -50.34
CA MET A 1 -36.59 2.44 -51.63
C MET A 1 -35.40 3.36 -51.39
N TRP A 2 -34.25 2.76 -51.15
CA TRP A 2 -32.86 3.05 -51.53
C TRP A 2 -31.96 2.13 -50.72
N LEU A 3 -31.61 1.01 -51.36
CA LEU A 3 -30.49 0.16 -51.00
C LEU A 3 -29.19 0.84 -51.46
N LEU A 4 -28.18 0.87 -50.62
CA LEU A 4 -26.80 1.04 -51.06
C LEU A 4 -25.89 0.08 -50.34
N ASN A 5 -25.41 -0.86 -51.13
CA ASN A 5 -24.29 -1.78 -50.92
C ASN A 5 -23.05 -1.04 -50.44
N LEU A 6 -22.39 -1.52 -49.38
CA LEU A 6 -21.01 -1.30 -49.16
C LEU A 6 -20.26 -2.64 -49.09
N LYS A 7 -19.51 -2.86 -50.16
CA LYS A 7 -18.62 -3.98 -50.40
C LYS A 7 -17.45 -4.02 -49.41
N ASN A 8 -17.11 -5.20 -49.02
CA ASN A 8 -15.84 -5.66 -48.45
C ASN A 8 -14.64 -4.74 -48.76
N LEU A 9 -14.01 -4.22 -47.73
CA LEU A 9 -12.67 -3.68 -47.75
C LEU A 9 -11.77 -4.55 -46.87
N ASN A 10 -10.79 -5.14 -47.53
CA ASN A 10 -9.75 -6.02 -47.03
C ASN A 10 -8.96 -5.38 -45.86
N LEU A 11 -9.11 -5.90 -44.66
CA LEU A 11 -8.37 -5.50 -43.46
C LEU A 11 -7.01 -6.21 -43.29
N ASN A 12 -6.50 -6.84 -44.36
CA ASN A 12 -5.27 -7.64 -44.28
C ASN A 12 -3.99 -6.96 -44.82
N MET A 13 -4.01 -5.69 -45.18
CA MET A 13 -2.84 -5.01 -45.77
C MET A 13 -2.15 -3.98 -44.88
N ILE A 14 -2.55 -3.75 -43.63
CA ILE A 14 -1.91 -2.75 -42.76
C ILE A 14 -0.94 -3.35 -41.73
N ARG A 15 -0.88 -4.65 -41.60
CA ARG A 15 0.05 -5.34 -40.66
C ARG A 15 1.42 -5.68 -41.20
N ARG A 16 1.68 -5.55 -42.51
CA ARG A 16 2.97 -5.92 -43.12
C ARG A 16 3.92 -4.77 -43.45
N SER A 17 3.52 -3.55 -43.42
CA SER A 17 4.38 -2.38 -43.70
C SER A 17 5.02 -1.73 -42.48
N PHE A 18 4.74 -2.20 -41.26
CA PHE A 18 5.36 -1.65 -40.04
C PHE A 18 6.68 -2.33 -39.65
N LEU A 19 7.01 -3.47 -40.24
CA LEU A 19 8.20 -4.26 -39.90
C LEU A 19 9.36 -4.16 -40.91
N SER A 20 9.22 -3.38 -42.00
CA SER A 20 10.26 -3.28 -43.02
C SER A 20 11.03 -1.98 -43.09
N ASN A 21 10.75 -1.01 -42.22
CA ASN A 21 11.45 0.29 -42.19
C ASN A 21 12.40 0.52 -41.01
N LEU A 22 12.89 -0.55 -40.40
CA LEU A 22 13.85 -0.50 -39.28
C LEU A 22 15.22 -1.08 -39.64
N MET A 23 15.62 -0.94 -40.91
CA MET A 23 17.03 -1.11 -41.30
C MET A 23 17.42 -0.05 -42.33
N LEU A 24 18.32 0.77 -41.95
CA LEU A 24 19.19 1.72 -42.63
C LEU A 24 18.93 3.20 -42.23
N SER A 25 19.50 3.60 -41.13
CA SER A 25 20.22 4.86 -41.09
C SER A 25 21.37 4.75 -40.10
N SER A 26 22.55 4.83 -40.67
CA SER A 26 23.87 4.69 -40.07
C SER A 26 24.25 5.82 -39.15
N MET A 27 25.00 5.44 -38.11
CA MET A 27 26.09 6.15 -37.50
C MET A 27 25.87 7.61 -37.04
N GLY A 28 25.58 7.73 -35.79
CA GLY A 28 25.97 8.86 -34.97
C GLY A 28 26.32 8.30 -33.59
N PHE A 29 27.58 8.02 -33.32
CA PHE A 29 28.10 7.72 -31.99
C PHE A 29 27.89 8.93 -31.08
N LEU A 30 26.80 8.97 -30.36
CA LEU A 30 26.68 9.80 -29.16
C LEU A 30 27.35 9.06 -28.00
N ASP A 31 28.44 9.64 -27.57
CA ASP A 31 29.22 9.19 -26.41
C ASP A 31 28.35 9.29 -25.14
N LEU A 32 27.72 8.16 -24.76
CA LEU A 32 26.90 8.00 -23.57
C LEU A 32 27.71 7.89 -22.27
N SER A 33 29.01 8.14 -22.30
CA SER A 33 29.90 7.99 -21.15
C SER A 33 29.89 9.16 -20.15
N LYS A 34 29.01 10.18 -20.30
CA LYS A 34 28.98 11.36 -19.43
C LYS A 34 27.65 11.73 -18.78
N VAL A 35 26.70 10.83 -18.70
CA VAL A 35 25.61 10.99 -17.73
C VAL A 35 26.05 10.37 -16.43
N LYS A 36 26.69 11.17 -15.57
CA LYS A 36 26.84 10.83 -14.15
C LYS A 36 25.42 10.78 -13.57
N ALA A 37 24.85 9.59 -13.53
CA ALA A 37 23.78 9.31 -12.58
C ALA A 37 24.35 9.63 -11.19
N SER A 38 23.86 10.68 -10.57
CA SER A 38 24.12 10.93 -9.15
C SER A 38 23.62 9.69 -8.42
N GLN A 39 24.55 8.92 -7.87
CA GLN A 39 24.24 7.78 -7.02
C GLN A 39 23.44 8.33 -5.84
N ILE A 40 22.12 8.20 -5.89
CA ILE A 40 21.28 8.17 -4.70
C ILE A 40 21.70 6.86 -4.04
N ASN A 41 22.42 6.95 -2.93
CA ASN A 41 22.78 5.78 -2.14
C ASN A 41 21.47 5.21 -1.57
N PRO A 42 20.92 4.12 -2.11
CA PRO A 42 19.79 3.46 -1.50
C PRO A 42 20.33 2.76 -0.26
N SER A 43 19.70 2.97 0.87
CA SER A 43 19.90 2.10 2.02
C SER A 43 19.30 0.74 1.66
N SER A 44 20.06 -0.11 0.97
CA SER A 44 19.69 -1.49 0.75
C SER A 44 19.75 -2.18 2.10
N LEU A 45 18.59 -2.44 2.69
CA LEU A 45 18.50 -3.39 3.79
C LEU A 45 18.94 -4.76 3.25
N PRO A 46 19.71 -5.56 4.01
CA PRO A 46 20.18 -6.85 3.54
C PRO A 46 18.98 -7.73 3.16
N GLN A 47 19.11 -8.50 2.07
CA GLN A 47 18.12 -9.50 1.71
C GLN A 47 17.98 -10.50 2.86
N THR A 48 16.90 -10.37 3.64
CA THR A 48 16.62 -11.29 4.72
C THR A 48 15.94 -12.50 4.09
N LYS A 49 16.64 -13.64 4.10
CA LYS A 49 16.06 -14.91 3.71
C LYS A 49 15.22 -15.41 4.88
N LEU A 50 13.93 -15.61 4.66
CA LEU A 50 13.09 -16.25 5.67
C LEU A 50 13.58 -17.65 5.98
N THR A 51 13.61 -17.95 7.26
CA THR A 51 14.03 -19.27 7.77
C THR A 51 12.86 -20.22 7.98
N GLY A 52 11.61 -19.79 7.69
CA GLY A 52 10.45 -20.68 7.82
C GLY A 52 9.09 -19.97 7.68
N ILE A 53 8.05 -20.77 7.60
CA ILE A 53 6.64 -20.38 7.75
C ILE A 53 6.10 -20.97 9.07
N PRO A 54 5.17 -20.30 9.77
CA PRO A 54 4.50 -19.07 9.40
C PRO A 54 5.42 -17.84 9.51
N PHE A 55 5.06 -16.78 8.78
CA PHE A 55 5.84 -15.55 8.71
C PHE A 55 4.93 -14.33 8.66
N SER A 56 5.34 -13.25 9.33
CA SER A 56 4.71 -11.94 9.16
C SER A 56 5.73 -10.82 9.06
N ILE A 57 5.39 -9.80 8.31
CA ILE A 57 6.20 -8.59 8.12
C ILE A 57 5.28 -7.38 8.03
N CYS A 58 5.68 -6.26 8.63
CA CYS A 58 4.97 -4.99 8.48
C CYS A 58 5.93 -3.83 8.19
N THR A 59 5.40 -2.79 7.57
CA THR A 59 6.10 -1.51 7.45
C THR A 59 6.33 -0.92 8.84
N TRP A 60 7.48 -0.26 9.02
CA TRP A 60 7.90 0.43 10.21
C TRP A 60 8.20 -0.48 11.42
N ASN A 61 8.42 0.14 12.57
CA ASN A 61 8.78 -0.55 13.81
C ASN A 61 7.52 -0.81 14.66
N CYS A 62 6.82 -1.92 14.37
CA CYS A 62 5.59 -2.32 15.08
C CYS A 62 5.76 -3.72 15.72
N PRO A 63 6.61 -3.88 16.75
CA PRO A 63 6.96 -5.19 17.29
C PRO A 63 5.76 -5.93 17.91
N GLU A 64 4.85 -5.22 18.60
CA GLU A 64 3.67 -5.84 19.21
C GLU A 64 2.69 -6.37 18.15
N ALA A 65 2.49 -5.63 17.05
CA ALA A 65 1.65 -6.06 15.94
C ALA A 65 2.21 -7.33 15.28
N ILE A 66 3.54 -7.38 15.08
CA ILE A 66 4.23 -8.54 14.50
C ILE A 66 4.20 -9.74 15.43
N THR A 67 4.48 -9.56 16.73
CA THR A 67 4.41 -10.65 17.73
C THR A 67 2.99 -11.22 17.79
N THR A 68 1.97 -10.34 17.84
CA THR A 68 0.56 -10.78 17.86
C THR A 68 0.22 -11.63 16.64
N SER A 69 0.56 -11.19 15.42
CA SER A 69 0.26 -11.94 14.20
C SER A 69 1.05 -13.25 14.11
N GLY A 70 2.33 -13.23 14.48
CA GLY A 70 3.21 -14.40 14.46
C GLY A 70 2.76 -15.48 15.45
N ASP A 71 2.50 -15.13 16.70
CA ASP A 71 2.06 -16.06 17.75
C ASP A 71 0.70 -16.70 17.41
N LEU A 72 -0.22 -15.93 16.84
CA LEU A 72 -1.49 -16.45 16.34
C LEU A 72 -1.28 -17.49 15.25
N MET A 73 -0.44 -17.22 14.26
CA MET A 73 -0.14 -18.18 13.20
C MET A 73 0.62 -19.41 13.74
N MET A 74 1.52 -19.23 14.72
CA MET A 74 2.17 -20.35 15.41
C MET A 74 1.16 -21.23 16.13
N SER A 75 0.08 -20.68 16.66
CA SER A 75 -1.03 -21.45 17.28
C SER A 75 -2.00 -22.07 16.28
N GLY A 76 -1.83 -21.82 14.96
CA GLY A 76 -2.65 -22.41 13.89
C GLY A 76 -3.73 -21.50 13.33
N THR A 77 -3.74 -20.21 13.69
CA THR A 77 -4.62 -19.21 13.06
C THR A 77 -4.22 -18.99 11.60
N ASN A 78 -5.19 -18.81 10.70
CA ASN A 78 -4.93 -18.51 9.29
C ASN A 78 -4.33 -17.10 9.11
N SER A 79 -3.70 -16.85 7.96
CA SER A 79 -3.02 -15.60 7.63
C SER A 79 -3.93 -14.38 7.67
N LEU A 80 -5.20 -14.51 7.23
CA LEU A 80 -6.15 -13.40 7.21
C LEU A 80 -6.53 -12.96 8.63
N ASP A 81 -6.90 -13.88 9.50
CA ASP A 81 -7.26 -13.55 10.89
C ASP A 81 -6.05 -13.03 11.66
N ALA A 82 -4.86 -13.58 11.40
CA ALA A 82 -3.62 -13.16 12.04
C ALA A 82 -3.25 -11.72 11.62
N VAL A 83 -3.30 -11.38 10.32
CA VAL A 83 -2.97 -10.02 9.85
C VAL A 83 -3.94 -8.97 10.41
N ILE A 84 -5.24 -9.27 10.47
CA ILE A 84 -6.25 -8.38 11.06
C ILE A 84 -5.96 -8.12 12.53
N LYS A 85 -5.63 -9.15 13.30
CA LYS A 85 -5.29 -9.00 14.73
C LYS A 85 -3.98 -8.26 14.93
N GLY A 86 -3.01 -8.46 14.05
CA GLY A 86 -1.75 -7.73 14.07
C GLY A 86 -1.93 -6.23 13.86
N VAL A 87 -2.59 -5.82 12.77
CA VAL A 87 -2.78 -4.37 12.50
C VAL A 87 -3.72 -3.72 13.51
N ALA A 88 -4.65 -4.46 14.13
CA ALA A 88 -5.54 -3.96 15.16
C ALA A 88 -4.80 -3.44 16.40
N VAL A 89 -3.59 -3.92 16.67
CA VAL A 89 -2.73 -3.41 17.75
C VAL A 89 -2.41 -1.94 17.49
N GLU A 90 -1.97 -1.60 16.27
CA GLU A 90 -1.66 -0.21 15.93
C GLU A 90 -2.89 0.66 15.77
N GLU A 91 -4.03 0.12 15.29
CA GLU A 91 -5.29 0.86 15.22
C GLU A 91 -5.80 1.27 16.60
N ALA A 92 -5.51 0.49 17.64
CA ALA A 92 -5.88 0.77 19.03
C ALA A 92 -4.82 1.56 19.81
N ASN A 93 -3.64 1.77 19.24
CA ASN A 93 -2.52 2.44 19.90
C ASN A 93 -2.73 3.97 19.91
N VAL A 94 -3.05 4.54 21.05
CA VAL A 94 -3.32 5.98 21.20
C VAL A 94 -2.09 6.86 20.98
N ASP A 95 -0.89 6.30 21.07
CA ASP A 95 0.37 7.01 20.85
C ASP A 95 0.76 7.03 19.35
N ASN A 96 0.10 6.22 18.53
CA ASN A 96 0.29 6.22 17.09
C ASN A 96 -0.51 7.38 16.46
N THR A 97 0.18 8.38 15.92
CA THR A 97 -0.46 9.58 15.36
C THR A 97 -0.82 9.47 13.88
N THR A 98 -0.63 8.30 13.28
CA THR A 98 -0.80 8.07 11.83
C THR A 98 -1.76 6.92 11.49
N VAL A 99 -2.16 6.12 12.50
CA VAL A 99 -3.07 4.98 12.35
C VAL A 99 -4.07 4.96 13.51
N GLY A 100 -5.32 4.70 13.24
CA GLY A 100 -6.34 4.41 14.26
C GLY A 100 -6.69 5.55 15.20
N ILE A 101 -6.92 5.21 16.47
CA ILE A 101 -7.27 6.16 17.52
C ILE A 101 -6.06 7.04 17.89
N GLY A 102 -6.28 8.35 18.07
CA GLY A 102 -5.19 9.29 18.37
C GLY A 102 -4.44 9.77 17.13
N ALA A 103 -4.86 9.34 15.96
CA ALA A 103 -4.27 9.80 14.71
C ALA A 103 -4.53 11.30 14.45
N THR A 104 -3.61 11.92 13.70
CA THR A 104 -3.71 13.33 13.29
C THR A 104 -4.96 13.54 12.42
N PRO A 105 -5.83 14.48 12.75
CA PRO A 105 -7.06 14.74 12.00
C PRO A 105 -6.78 15.39 10.65
N ASP A 106 -7.83 15.50 9.85
CA ASP A 106 -7.83 16.39 8.69
C ASP A 106 -7.81 17.87 9.14
N ARG A 107 -7.70 18.80 8.19
CA ARG A 107 -7.62 20.24 8.48
C ARG A 107 -8.86 20.80 9.18
N GLU A 108 -9.99 20.08 9.13
CA GLU A 108 -11.26 20.46 9.74
C GLU A 108 -11.50 19.80 11.12
N GLY A 109 -10.53 18.99 11.58
CA GLY A 109 -10.53 18.37 12.90
C GLY A 109 -11.18 16.99 12.95
N HIS A 110 -11.40 16.32 11.83
CA HIS A 110 -11.96 14.98 11.77
C HIS A 110 -10.87 13.94 11.55
N VAL A 111 -10.83 12.92 12.41
CA VAL A 111 -10.01 11.73 12.18
C VAL A 111 -10.78 10.79 11.29
N THR A 112 -10.28 10.59 10.06
CA THR A 112 -10.83 9.66 9.09
C THR A 112 -9.84 8.56 8.78
N LEU A 113 -10.30 7.31 8.79
CA LEU A 113 -9.49 6.12 8.62
C LEU A 113 -9.80 5.42 7.29
N ASP A 114 -8.75 4.83 6.73
CA ASP A 114 -8.80 4.11 5.46
C ASP A 114 -8.13 2.75 5.66
N ALA A 115 -8.71 1.67 5.11
CA ALA A 115 -8.07 0.35 5.13
C ALA A 115 -8.48 -0.51 3.94
N CYS A 116 -7.60 -1.44 3.58
CA CYS A 116 -7.94 -2.58 2.73
C CYS A 116 -7.34 -3.87 3.25
N VAL A 117 -7.95 -4.98 2.86
CA VAL A 117 -7.50 -6.34 3.13
C VAL A 117 -7.61 -7.19 1.87
N MET A 118 -6.76 -8.20 1.76
CA MET A 118 -6.81 -9.19 0.69
C MET A 118 -6.34 -10.55 1.18
N ASN A 119 -7.05 -11.63 0.78
CA ASN A 119 -6.74 -12.99 1.21
C ASN A 119 -6.08 -13.82 0.09
N SER A 120 -5.71 -15.06 0.42
CA SER A 120 -5.07 -16.01 -0.49
C SER A 120 -5.92 -16.43 -1.69
N GLU A 121 -7.23 -16.30 -1.61
CA GLU A 121 -8.16 -16.62 -2.69
C GLU A 121 -8.34 -15.45 -3.68
N GLY A 122 -7.68 -14.31 -3.45
CA GLY A 122 -7.83 -13.09 -4.25
C GLY A 122 -9.06 -12.25 -3.89
N ASN A 123 -9.83 -12.64 -2.85
CA ASN A 123 -10.91 -11.81 -2.34
C ASN A 123 -10.34 -10.61 -1.60
N CYS A 124 -11.02 -9.46 -1.72
CA CYS A 124 -10.57 -8.23 -1.09
C CYS A 124 -11.73 -7.37 -0.59
N GLY A 125 -11.44 -6.53 0.39
CA GLY A 125 -12.38 -5.55 0.91
C GLY A 125 -11.66 -4.28 1.33
N ALA A 126 -12.37 -3.15 1.25
CA ALA A 126 -11.81 -1.86 1.61
C ALA A 126 -12.86 -0.94 2.23
N VAL A 127 -12.39 -0.03 3.08
CA VAL A 127 -13.18 1.07 3.60
C VAL A 127 -12.40 2.36 3.51
N MET A 128 -13.10 3.47 3.23
CA MET A 128 -12.50 4.77 2.98
C MET A 128 -13.21 5.88 3.78
N ALA A 129 -12.42 6.82 4.29
CA ALA A 129 -12.92 8.01 4.99
C ALA A 129 -13.92 7.69 6.12
N VAL A 130 -13.63 6.63 6.89
CA VAL A 130 -14.47 6.16 7.99
C VAL A 130 -14.15 6.95 9.25
N GLU A 131 -15.16 7.49 9.90
CA GLU A 131 -15.06 8.13 11.21
C GLU A 131 -15.60 7.19 12.30
N ASN A 132 -15.24 7.44 13.56
CA ASN A 132 -15.83 6.81 14.76
C ASN A 132 -15.66 5.29 14.90
N ILE A 133 -14.88 4.64 14.05
CA ILE A 133 -14.58 3.20 14.11
C ILE A 133 -13.08 3.02 14.28
N VAL A 134 -12.63 2.30 15.31
CA VAL A 134 -11.20 2.07 15.58
C VAL A 134 -10.61 1.05 14.60
N HIS A 135 -11.26 -0.12 14.50
CA HIS A 135 -10.73 -1.28 13.75
C HIS A 135 -11.25 -1.31 12.31
N VAL A 136 -10.73 -0.41 11.47
CA VAL A 136 -11.19 -0.28 10.08
C VAL A 136 -10.67 -1.39 9.18
N ALA A 137 -9.55 -2.05 9.50
CA ALA A 137 -9.10 -3.23 8.78
C ALA A 137 -10.05 -4.43 8.99
N ASP A 138 -10.56 -4.62 10.22
CA ASP A 138 -11.59 -5.64 10.48
C ASP A 138 -12.92 -5.27 9.79
N LEU A 139 -13.27 -3.99 9.73
CA LEU A 139 -14.43 -3.53 8.96
C LEU A 139 -14.27 -3.82 7.46
N ALA A 140 -13.08 -3.58 6.89
CA ALA A 140 -12.78 -3.93 5.49
C ALA A 140 -12.91 -5.45 5.25
N ARG A 141 -12.45 -6.29 6.20
CA ARG A 141 -12.66 -7.74 6.18
C ARG A 141 -14.14 -8.10 6.20
N LYS A 142 -14.96 -7.42 7.01
CA LYS A 142 -16.41 -7.63 7.03
C LYS A 142 -17.09 -7.26 5.70
N VAL A 143 -16.64 -6.18 5.05
CA VAL A 143 -17.10 -5.85 3.69
C VAL A 143 -16.80 -6.98 2.73
N MET A 144 -15.58 -7.52 2.72
CA MET A 144 -15.16 -8.65 1.88
C MET A 144 -15.99 -9.91 2.11
N LEU A 145 -16.23 -10.28 3.37
CA LEU A 145 -16.82 -11.58 3.71
C LEU A 145 -18.36 -11.57 3.73
N GLU A 146 -18.98 -10.42 3.99
CA GLU A 146 -20.40 -10.35 4.33
C GLU A 146 -21.21 -9.49 3.36
N THR A 147 -20.60 -9.01 2.29
CA THR A 147 -21.29 -8.23 1.25
C THR A 147 -20.83 -8.66 -0.15
N PRO A 148 -21.62 -8.38 -1.21
CA PRO A 148 -21.16 -8.56 -2.59
C PRO A 148 -20.25 -7.42 -3.08
N HIS A 149 -19.92 -6.46 -2.22
CA HIS A 149 -19.15 -5.27 -2.57
C HIS A 149 -17.69 -5.40 -2.12
N VAL A 150 -16.83 -4.69 -2.80
CA VAL A 150 -15.41 -4.60 -2.44
C VAL A 150 -15.15 -3.36 -1.56
N ILE A 151 -15.82 -2.24 -1.81
CA ILE A 151 -15.49 -0.97 -1.15
C ILE A 151 -16.76 -0.32 -0.59
N LEU A 152 -16.70 0.11 0.67
CA LEU A 152 -17.65 1.04 1.28
C LEU A 152 -16.92 2.30 1.75
N ASN A 153 -17.60 3.46 1.77
CA ASN A 153 -17.00 4.71 2.21
C ASN A 153 -17.85 5.51 3.20
N GLY A 154 -17.19 6.37 3.98
CA GLY A 154 -17.81 7.38 4.83
C GLY A 154 -18.96 6.86 5.68
N ILE A 155 -20.07 7.62 5.71
CA ILE A 155 -21.26 7.32 6.52
C ILE A 155 -21.85 5.93 6.20
N GLY A 156 -21.82 5.51 4.92
CA GLY A 156 -22.30 4.17 4.54
C GLY A 156 -21.47 3.04 5.17
N ALA A 157 -20.14 3.19 5.22
CA ALA A 157 -19.27 2.26 5.90
C ALA A 157 -19.48 2.25 7.43
N GLU A 158 -19.73 3.43 8.04
CA GLU A 158 -20.06 3.52 9.47
C GLU A 158 -21.39 2.86 9.82
N GLN A 159 -22.43 3.06 9.01
CA GLN A 159 -23.71 2.39 9.19
C GLN A 159 -23.56 0.87 9.15
N PHE A 160 -22.86 0.36 8.16
CA PHE A 160 -22.54 -1.05 8.06
C PHE A 160 -21.73 -1.54 9.29
N ALA A 161 -20.77 -0.75 9.77
CA ALA A 161 -20.00 -1.08 10.97
C ALA A 161 -20.91 -1.25 12.19
N TYR A 162 -21.87 -0.33 12.42
CA TYR A 162 -22.81 -0.43 13.53
C TYR A 162 -23.73 -1.64 13.41
N GLU A 163 -24.20 -1.96 12.20
CA GLU A 163 -24.97 -3.19 11.93
C GLU A 163 -24.19 -4.47 12.25
N LYS A 164 -22.85 -4.42 12.12
CA LYS A 164 -21.94 -5.53 12.44
C LYS A 164 -21.41 -5.50 13.88
N GLY A 165 -21.92 -4.61 14.72
CA GLY A 165 -21.63 -4.55 16.16
C GLY A 165 -20.35 -3.78 16.51
N PHE A 166 -19.76 -3.00 15.59
CA PHE A 166 -18.67 -2.11 15.93
C PHE A 166 -19.16 -0.96 16.82
N LEU A 167 -18.34 -0.58 17.79
CA LEU A 167 -18.69 0.47 18.72
C LEU A 167 -18.31 1.86 18.16
N LYS A 168 -19.19 2.82 18.35
CA LYS A 168 -18.89 4.22 18.07
C LYS A 168 -17.85 4.74 19.05
N THR A 169 -16.70 5.19 18.55
CA THR A 169 -15.58 5.69 19.35
C THR A 169 -15.11 7.04 18.81
N ASN A 170 -14.91 8.02 19.70
CA ASN A 170 -14.26 9.27 19.29
C ASN A 170 -12.75 9.00 19.08
N LEU A 171 -12.29 9.13 17.85
CA LEU A 171 -10.90 8.90 17.47
C LEU A 171 -9.98 10.09 17.80
N LEU A 172 -10.51 11.29 17.89
CA LEU A 172 -9.76 12.51 18.22
C LEU A 172 -9.53 12.60 19.72
N THR A 173 -8.30 12.34 20.15
CA THR A 173 -7.91 12.51 21.56
C THR A 173 -7.74 13.98 21.93
N LYS A 174 -7.84 14.31 23.22
CA LYS A 174 -7.64 15.70 23.71
C LYS A 174 -6.26 16.27 23.36
N GLU A 175 -5.25 15.42 23.39
CA GLU A 175 -3.88 15.79 23.07
C GLU A 175 -3.75 16.16 21.59
N VAL A 176 -4.27 15.33 20.70
CA VAL A 176 -4.23 15.56 19.26
C VAL A 176 -5.11 16.75 18.86
N GLU A 177 -6.26 16.93 19.51
CA GLU A 177 -7.11 18.13 19.33
C GLU A 177 -6.35 19.41 19.67
N ALA A 178 -5.58 19.42 20.76
CA ALA A 178 -4.76 20.57 21.14
C ALA A 178 -3.67 20.86 20.10
N LYS A 179 -2.99 19.82 19.59
CA LYS A 179 -1.99 19.96 18.52
C LYS A 179 -2.61 20.49 17.22
N TRP A 180 -3.81 20.02 16.86
CA TRP A 180 -4.56 20.51 15.70
C TRP A 180 -4.94 21.98 15.84
N LYS A 181 -5.45 22.39 16.99
CA LYS A 181 -5.79 23.82 17.27
C LYS A 181 -4.56 24.73 17.20
N GLU A 182 -3.39 24.26 17.61
CA GLU A 182 -2.14 25.00 17.49
C GLU A 182 -1.70 25.10 16.03
N TRP A 183 -1.78 23.98 15.27
CA TRP A 183 -1.49 23.96 13.83
C TRP A 183 -2.36 24.98 13.06
N LEU A 184 -3.65 25.12 13.39
CA LEU A 184 -4.55 26.07 12.72
C LEU A 184 -4.06 27.52 12.80
N LYS A 185 -3.30 27.90 13.81
CA LYS A 185 -2.80 29.27 13.99
C LYS A 185 -1.72 29.67 12.98
N THR A 186 -0.97 28.71 12.46
CA THR A 186 0.25 28.95 11.67
C THR A 186 0.28 28.25 10.32
N SER A 187 -0.63 27.36 10.02
CA SER A 187 -0.52 26.37 8.94
C SER A 187 -0.77 26.88 7.54
N ASN A 188 -1.47 27.99 7.38
CA ASN A 188 -1.99 28.43 6.07
C ASN A 188 -2.65 27.28 5.26
N TYR A 189 -3.23 26.29 5.94
CA TYR A 189 -3.85 25.08 5.40
C TYR A 189 -2.93 24.23 4.51
N GLN A 190 -1.62 24.27 4.71
CA GLN A 190 -0.69 23.37 4.02
C GLN A 190 -0.66 22.02 4.74
N PRO A 191 -0.87 20.89 4.03
CA PRO A 191 -0.72 19.57 4.62
C PRO A 191 0.74 19.34 5.04
N LYS A 192 0.95 18.63 6.15
CA LYS A 192 2.29 18.18 6.53
C LYS A 192 2.69 16.98 5.69
N ILE A 193 3.67 17.17 4.82
CA ILE A 193 4.37 16.06 4.18
C ILE A 193 5.38 15.52 5.19
N ASN A 194 5.17 14.30 5.63
CA ASN A 194 6.02 13.69 6.64
C ASN A 194 7.00 12.73 5.96
N ILE A 195 8.30 12.99 6.10
CA ILE A 195 9.37 12.11 5.60
C ILE A 195 9.86 11.16 6.69
N GLU A 196 9.68 11.51 7.96
CA GLU A 196 10.34 10.86 9.09
C GLU A 196 9.38 10.08 10.02
N ASN A 197 8.08 10.32 9.98
CA ASN A 197 7.12 9.68 10.87
C ASN A 197 6.19 8.72 10.09
N HIS A 198 5.84 7.64 10.75
CA HIS A 198 5.05 6.52 10.27
C HIS A 198 3.67 6.97 9.75
N ASP A 199 3.38 6.74 8.46
CA ASP A 199 2.13 7.19 7.86
C ASP A 199 1.10 6.06 7.68
N THR A 200 1.53 4.79 7.67
CA THR A 200 0.67 3.65 7.31
C THR A 200 1.27 2.36 7.84
N ILE A 201 0.47 1.50 8.45
CA ILE A 201 0.88 0.11 8.65
C ILE A 201 0.34 -0.74 7.51
N GLY A 202 1.26 -1.30 6.72
CA GLY A 202 1.01 -2.40 5.80
C GLY A 202 1.59 -3.68 6.38
N MET A 203 0.81 -4.75 6.47
CA MET A 203 1.24 -6.02 7.02
C MET A 203 0.93 -7.15 6.06
N LEU A 204 1.88 -8.09 5.91
CA LEU A 204 1.76 -9.30 5.10
C LEU A 204 2.00 -10.51 6.00
N CYS A 205 1.16 -11.54 5.87
CA CYS A 205 1.26 -12.79 6.62
C CYS A 205 1.26 -13.99 5.68
N ILE A 206 2.09 -15.00 6.00
CA ILE A 206 2.09 -16.34 5.39
C ILE A 206 1.87 -17.34 6.52
N ASP A 207 0.79 -18.11 6.48
CA ASP A 207 0.51 -19.08 7.51
C ASP A 207 1.20 -20.44 7.28
N LYS A 208 0.95 -21.41 8.16
CA LYS A 208 1.53 -22.76 8.09
C LYS A 208 1.18 -23.53 6.83
N ASN A 209 0.10 -23.18 6.15
CA ASN A 209 -0.31 -23.79 4.89
C ASN A 209 0.39 -23.14 3.68
N GLY A 210 1.07 -22.01 3.88
CA GLY A 210 1.63 -21.18 2.81
C GLY A 210 0.65 -20.17 2.24
N ASP A 211 -0.53 -19.99 2.86
CA ASP A 211 -1.53 -19.03 2.43
C ASP A 211 -1.14 -17.60 2.80
N LEU A 212 -1.18 -16.72 1.81
CA LEU A 212 -0.84 -15.31 1.93
C LEU A 212 -2.09 -14.46 2.20
N SER A 213 -1.98 -13.52 3.12
CA SER A 213 -2.97 -12.45 3.31
C SER A 213 -2.26 -11.15 3.67
N GLY A 214 -2.92 -10.03 3.43
CA GLY A 214 -2.39 -8.72 3.78
C GLY A 214 -3.47 -7.75 4.25
N ALA A 215 -3.03 -6.74 5.00
CA ALA A 215 -3.84 -5.60 5.40
C ALA A 215 -3.00 -4.32 5.29
N CYS A 216 -3.66 -3.22 4.92
CA CYS A 216 -3.07 -1.89 4.90
C CYS A 216 -4.06 -0.94 5.54
N THR A 217 -3.63 -0.19 6.58
CA THR A 217 -4.51 0.71 7.35
C THR A 217 -3.79 1.99 7.76
N THR A 218 -4.51 3.11 7.78
CA THR A 218 -3.96 4.45 7.99
C THR A 218 -5.03 5.47 8.36
N SER A 219 -4.61 6.61 8.93
CA SER A 219 -5.40 7.84 8.96
C SER A 219 -5.09 8.79 7.78
N GLY A 220 -4.15 8.42 6.92
CA GLY A 220 -3.67 9.27 5.82
C GLY A 220 -2.76 10.41 6.27
N LEU A 221 -2.57 11.40 5.41
CA LEU A 221 -1.74 12.58 5.72
C LEU A 221 -2.34 13.39 6.86
N GLY A 222 -1.49 13.80 7.80
CA GLY A 222 -1.89 14.73 8.84
C GLY A 222 -2.35 16.08 8.27
N TYR A 223 -3.47 16.58 8.76
CA TYR A 223 -4.10 17.84 8.32
C TYR A 223 -4.46 17.84 6.83
N LYS A 224 -4.73 16.68 6.27
CA LYS A 224 -5.19 16.50 4.89
C LYS A 224 -6.46 17.32 4.60
N MET A 225 -6.72 17.57 3.34
CA MET A 225 -8.03 18.08 2.91
C MET A 225 -9.13 17.07 3.29
N ARG A 226 -10.25 17.56 3.81
CA ARG A 226 -11.38 16.67 4.13
C ARG A 226 -11.81 15.87 2.91
N GLY A 227 -11.97 14.56 3.11
CA GLY A 227 -12.29 13.62 2.03
C GLY A 227 -11.08 13.15 1.21
N ARG A 228 -9.85 13.60 1.51
CA ARG A 228 -8.66 13.03 0.87
C ARG A 228 -8.46 11.59 1.33
N VAL A 229 -8.30 10.70 0.36
CA VAL A 229 -7.94 9.31 0.53
C VAL A 229 -6.60 9.05 -0.18
N GLY A 230 -5.70 8.32 0.47
CA GLY A 230 -4.42 7.88 -0.10
C GLY A 230 -4.52 6.50 -0.77
N ASP A 231 -3.38 5.84 -0.87
CA ASP A 231 -3.23 4.51 -1.48
C ASP A 231 -3.76 3.37 -0.61
N SER A 232 -3.73 3.54 0.72
CA SER A 232 -3.93 2.44 1.68
C SER A 232 -5.24 1.65 1.51
N PRO A 233 -6.40 2.23 1.13
CA PRO A 233 -7.60 1.45 0.89
C PRO A 233 -7.75 0.97 -0.55
N ILE A 234 -6.78 1.26 -1.43
CA ILE A 234 -6.86 0.96 -2.85
C ILE A 234 -6.08 -0.33 -3.16
N ILE A 235 -6.81 -1.40 -3.43
CA ILE A 235 -6.24 -2.68 -3.86
C ILE A 235 -5.40 -2.47 -5.13
N GLY A 236 -4.19 -3.02 -5.12
CA GLY A 236 -3.18 -2.82 -6.15
C GLY A 236 -2.24 -1.64 -5.86
N SER A 237 -2.66 -0.65 -5.07
CA SER A 237 -1.83 0.49 -4.69
C SER A 237 -1.20 0.29 -3.31
N GLY A 238 -1.96 0.41 -2.23
CA GLY A 238 -1.47 0.22 -0.87
C GLY A 238 -1.18 -1.24 -0.52
N LEU A 239 -1.92 -2.18 -1.12
CA LEU A 239 -1.79 -3.62 -0.89
C LEU A 239 -2.12 -4.40 -2.16
N PHE A 240 -1.38 -5.48 -2.42
CA PHE A 240 -1.78 -6.52 -3.35
C PHE A 240 -1.26 -7.88 -2.92
N VAL A 241 -2.11 -8.92 -3.02
CA VAL A 241 -1.79 -10.31 -2.67
C VAL A 241 -2.15 -11.21 -3.84
N ASP A 242 -1.24 -12.12 -4.19
CA ASP A 242 -1.47 -13.22 -5.12
C ASP A 242 -0.78 -14.47 -4.59
N ASN A 243 -1.57 -15.48 -4.23
CA ASN A 243 -1.06 -16.68 -3.57
C ASN A 243 -0.15 -17.54 -4.46
N GLU A 244 -0.13 -17.31 -5.78
CA GLU A 244 0.78 -18.00 -6.71
C GLU A 244 2.14 -17.30 -6.81
N VAL A 245 2.24 -16.02 -6.40
CA VAL A 245 3.43 -15.18 -6.64
C VAL A 245 3.99 -14.61 -5.35
N GLY A 246 3.16 -13.93 -4.58
CA GLY A 246 3.58 -13.20 -3.40
C GLY A 246 2.65 -12.04 -3.06
N ALA A 247 3.11 -11.17 -2.18
CA ALA A 247 2.37 -10.01 -1.74
C ALA A 247 3.28 -8.79 -1.59
N ALA A 248 2.70 -7.60 -1.72
CA ALA A 248 3.38 -6.34 -1.49
C ALA A 248 2.45 -5.31 -0.82
N THR A 249 3.03 -4.42 -0.03
CA THR A 249 2.32 -3.29 0.57
C THR A 249 3.18 -2.04 0.57
N ALA A 250 2.52 -0.88 0.58
CA ALA A 250 3.14 0.43 0.47
C ALA A 250 2.94 1.28 1.72
N THR A 251 3.78 2.31 1.84
CA THR A 251 3.65 3.40 2.81
C THR A 251 4.20 4.71 2.23
N GLY A 252 3.81 5.85 2.79
CA GLY A 252 4.30 7.17 2.42
C GLY A 252 3.31 7.97 1.57
N MET A 253 3.81 8.66 0.54
CA MET A 253 2.99 9.56 -0.29
C MET A 253 2.02 8.77 -1.18
N GLY A 254 0.79 8.60 -0.70
CA GLY A 254 -0.23 7.77 -1.35
C GLY A 254 -0.54 8.15 -2.78
N GLU A 255 -0.53 9.45 -3.11
CA GLU A 255 -0.77 9.94 -4.46
C GLU A 255 0.24 9.38 -5.46
N GLU A 256 1.50 9.22 -5.08
CA GLU A 256 2.53 8.68 -5.96
C GLU A 256 2.47 7.16 -6.08
N VAL A 257 2.05 6.48 -5.01
CA VAL A 257 1.78 5.03 -5.02
C VAL A 257 0.59 4.72 -5.95
N ILE A 258 -0.52 5.48 -5.84
CA ILE A 258 -1.70 5.32 -6.70
C ILE A 258 -1.34 5.48 -8.17
N LYS A 259 -0.56 6.52 -8.54
CA LYS A 259 -0.16 6.79 -9.94
C LYS A 259 0.64 5.65 -10.58
N THR A 260 1.25 4.79 -9.78
CA THR A 260 2.06 3.66 -10.26
C THR A 260 1.40 2.31 -10.03
N VAL A 261 0.29 2.25 -9.27
CA VAL A 261 -0.36 1.01 -8.81
C VAL A 261 0.68 0.09 -8.17
N GLY A 262 1.45 0.67 -7.21
CA GLY A 262 2.78 0.18 -6.83
C GLY A 262 2.82 -1.24 -6.30
N SER A 263 1.88 -1.66 -5.44
CA SER A 263 1.88 -3.01 -4.88
C SER A 263 1.53 -4.08 -5.93
N PHE A 264 0.58 -3.83 -6.81
CA PHE A 264 0.28 -4.70 -7.96
C PHE A 264 1.48 -4.79 -8.90
N LEU A 265 2.11 -3.66 -9.22
CA LEU A 265 3.30 -3.63 -10.06
C LEU A 265 4.41 -4.53 -9.50
N ILE A 266 4.67 -4.50 -8.19
CA ILE A 266 5.69 -5.31 -7.54
C ILE A 266 5.38 -6.79 -7.69
N VAL A 267 4.13 -7.20 -7.44
CA VAL A 267 3.72 -8.61 -7.59
C VAL A 267 3.84 -9.06 -9.05
N GLU A 268 3.48 -8.22 -10.03
CA GLU A 268 3.65 -8.57 -11.46
C GLU A 268 5.13 -8.61 -11.89
N LEU A 269 5.99 -7.79 -11.31
CA LEU A 269 7.43 -7.90 -11.53
C LEU A 269 7.99 -9.21 -10.93
N MET A 270 7.51 -9.62 -9.74
CA MET A 270 7.84 -10.92 -9.17
C MET A 270 7.30 -12.08 -10.04
N ARG A 271 6.08 -11.96 -10.59
CA ARG A 271 5.51 -12.94 -11.55
C ARG A 271 6.39 -13.10 -12.78
N SER A 272 7.00 -12.01 -13.24
CA SER A 272 7.94 -12.03 -14.38
C SER A 272 9.35 -12.53 -14.03
N GLY A 273 9.58 -12.99 -12.79
CA GLY A 273 10.83 -13.63 -12.34
C GLY A 273 11.77 -12.71 -11.56
N MET A 274 11.40 -11.47 -11.24
CA MET A 274 12.22 -10.64 -10.37
C MET A 274 12.18 -11.14 -8.91
N SER A 275 13.28 -10.95 -8.18
CA SER A 275 13.25 -11.10 -6.72
C SER A 275 12.40 -10.01 -6.08
N PRO A 276 11.82 -10.22 -4.87
CA PRO A 276 11.08 -9.17 -4.16
C PRO A 276 11.88 -7.87 -3.98
N GLN A 277 13.19 -7.98 -3.72
CA GLN A 277 14.09 -6.83 -3.61
C GLN A 277 14.17 -6.04 -4.92
N ALA A 278 14.47 -6.71 -6.03
CA ALA A 278 14.57 -6.06 -7.34
C ALA A 278 13.23 -5.45 -7.79
N ALA A 279 12.12 -6.09 -7.46
CA ALA A 279 10.78 -5.59 -7.77
C ALA A 279 10.45 -4.29 -6.98
N CYS A 280 10.80 -4.23 -5.68
CA CYS A 280 10.64 -3.02 -4.88
C CYS A 280 11.53 -1.87 -5.40
N GLU A 281 12.79 -2.16 -5.78
CA GLU A 281 13.71 -1.19 -6.36
C GLU A 281 13.16 -0.61 -7.68
N GLU A 282 12.70 -1.46 -8.59
CA GLU A 282 12.09 -1.04 -9.85
C GLU A 282 10.82 -0.20 -9.63
N ALA A 283 9.96 -0.58 -8.70
CA ALA A 283 8.76 0.19 -8.37
C ALA A 283 9.11 1.61 -7.89
N ILE A 284 10.08 1.75 -6.99
CA ILE A 284 10.57 3.06 -6.53
C ILE A 284 11.20 3.84 -7.69
N GLN A 285 12.00 3.21 -8.56
CA GLN A 285 12.56 3.88 -9.74
C GLN A 285 11.48 4.45 -10.66
N ARG A 286 10.35 3.76 -10.82
CA ARG A 286 9.21 4.28 -11.60
C ARG A 286 8.53 5.47 -10.94
N VAL A 287 8.48 5.54 -9.62
CA VAL A 287 8.01 6.74 -8.90
C VAL A 287 8.99 7.89 -9.12
N VAL A 288 10.28 7.67 -8.86
CA VAL A 288 11.32 8.71 -8.93
C VAL A 288 11.50 9.25 -10.35
N SER A 289 11.46 8.40 -11.38
CA SER A 289 11.65 8.81 -12.77
C SER A 289 10.62 9.82 -13.28
N LYS A 290 9.45 9.91 -12.64
CA LYS A 290 8.40 10.88 -12.97
C LYS A 290 8.58 12.22 -12.27
N GLN A 291 9.56 12.34 -11.37
CA GLN A 291 9.79 13.55 -10.58
C GLN A 291 10.86 14.46 -11.21
N LYS A 292 10.71 15.77 -11.01
CA LYS A 292 11.74 16.75 -11.37
C LYS A 292 12.69 16.93 -10.18
N GLY A 293 13.84 16.24 -10.20
CA GLY A 293 14.82 16.31 -9.11
C GLY A 293 14.54 15.29 -7.99
N LYS A 294 15.15 15.53 -6.82
CA LYS A 294 14.98 14.65 -5.66
C LYS A 294 13.57 14.81 -5.07
N PRO A 295 12.77 13.74 -4.95
CA PRO A 295 11.43 13.84 -4.40
C PRO A 295 11.43 14.42 -2.97
N PRO A 296 10.55 15.37 -2.63
CA PRO A 296 10.43 15.92 -1.28
C PRO A 296 9.52 15.08 -0.37
N PHE A 297 9.24 13.85 -0.73
CA PHE A 297 8.34 12.93 -0.03
C PHE A 297 8.95 11.54 0.07
N GLN A 298 8.47 10.73 1.02
CA GLN A 298 8.81 9.33 1.15
C GLN A 298 7.78 8.44 0.44
N VAL A 299 8.25 7.37 -0.19
CA VAL A 299 7.49 6.18 -0.53
C VAL A 299 8.36 4.98 -0.20
N GLY A 300 7.79 3.98 0.44
CA GLY A 300 8.44 2.72 0.76
C GLY A 300 7.54 1.53 0.45
N PHE A 301 8.16 0.42 0.06
CA PHE A 301 7.47 -0.84 -0.18
C PHE A 301 8.15 -1.96 0.58
N ILE A 302 7.37 -2.93 1.03
CA ILE A 302 7.81 -4.27 1.40
C ILE A 302 7.10 -5.29 0.54
N ALA A 303 7.79 -6.38 0.23
CA ALA A 303 7.24 -7.48 -0.54
C ALA A 303 7.76 -8.82 -0.02
N VAL A 304 6.96 -9.86 -0.19
CA VAL A 304 7.32 -11.25 0.13
C VAL A 304 6.81 -12.15 -0.98
N ASN A 305 7.60 -13.14 -1.39
CA ASN A 305 7.15 -14.17 -2.31
C ASN A 305 6.73 -15.45 -1.59
N THR A 306 6.16 -16.40 -2.33
CA THR A 306 5.63 -17.67 -1.79
C THR A 306 6.69 -18.59 -1.18
N VAL A 307 7.98 -18.40 -1.48
CA VAL A 307 9.09 -19.13 -0.84
C VAL A 307 9.72 -18.38 0.32
N GLY A 308 9.08 -17.27 0.73
CA GLY A 308 9.46 -16.51 1.90
C GLY A 308 10.69 -15.59 1.71
N ALA A 309 11.10 -15.30 0.48
CA ALA A 309 12.07 -14.23 0.26
C ALA A 309 11.41 -12.86 0.43
N VAL A 310 12.11 -11.95 1.10
CA VAL A 310 11.65 -10.59 1.40
C VAL A 310 12.41 -9.57 0.56
N GLY A 311 11.71 -8.52 0.15
CA GLY A 311 12.29 -7.32 -0.45
C GLY A 311 11.74 -6.06 0.20
N SER A 312 12.56 -5.01 0.24
CA SER A 312 12.14 -3.72 0.77
C SER A 312 12.97 -2.61 0.12
N TYR A 313 12.30 -1.53 -0.26
CA TYR A 313 12.99 -0.36 -0.79
C TYR A 313 12.20 0.92 -0.60
N SER A 314 12.91 2.07 -0.49
CA SER A 314 12.30 3.37 -0.29
C SER A 314 13.08 4.50 -0.96
N ILE A 315 12.45 5.66 -1.16
CA ILE A 315 13.07 6.83 -1.78
C ILE A 315 14.16 7.43 -0.90
N HIS A 316 13.88 7.57 0.40
CA HIS A 316 14.80 8.16 1.37
C HIS A 316 15.20 7.14 2.43
N SER A 317 16.37 7.33 3.04
CA SER A 317 16.78 6.62 4.26
C SER A 317 15.80 6.85 5.41
N GLY A 318 15.76 5.93 6.37
CA GLY A 318 14.88 6.02 7.55
C GLY A 318 13.63 5.14 7.46
N PHE A 319 13.32 4.57 6.29
CA PHE A 319 12.32 3.52 6.21
C PHE A 319 12.81 2.24 6.89
N SER A 320 11.96 1.62 7.69
CA SER A 320 12.21 0.35 8.37
C SER A 320 11.03 -0.59 8.22
N TYR A 321 11.26 -1.86 8.51
CA TYR A 321 10.21 -2.86 8.63
C TYR A 321 10.52 -3.79 9.80
N THR A 322 9.49 -4.44 10.33
CA THR A 322 9.62 -5.44 11.40
C THR A 322 9.04 -6.74 10.90
N TYR A 323 9.64 -7.86 11.26
CA TYR A 323 9.17 -9.19 10.90
C TYR A 323 9.25 -10.16 12.07
N TYR A 324 8.44 -11.23 12.01
CA TYR A 324 8.44 -12.30 13.01
C TYR A 324 9.57 -13.28 12.72
N GLU A 325 10.42 -13.49 13.72
CA GLU A 325 11.44 -14.53 13.72
C GLU A 325 10.96 -15.74 14.53
N ASN A 326 11.02 -16.94 13.91
CA ASN A 326 10.79 -18.22 14.58
C ASN A 326 12.03 -18.70 15.33
#